data_6d6d560e3646e7980ab2e8c02da500b5
#
_entry.id   6d6d560e3646e7980ab2e8c02da500b5
#
_cell.length_a   1.000
_cell.length_b   1.000
_cell.length_c   1.000
_cell.angle_alpha   90.00
_cell.angle_beta   90.00
_cell.angle_gamma   90.00
#
_symmetry.space_group_name_H-M   'P 1'
#
loop_
_entity.id
_entity.type
_entity.pdbx_description
1 polymer ?
#
loop_
_entity_poly.entity_id
_entity_poly.type
_entity_poly.pdbx_seq_one_letter_code
_entity_poly.pdbx_strand_id
1 'polypeptide(L)'
;MPRAKGERRLEILKALAQMLEAPKWERITTAALAERLDVSEAALYRHFASKAQMYEGLIEFIESSVFTLANRITEDEANGLRQADKLVEMLLAFAEKNPGMVRVMTGDALVGEHERLQARMNQFFDRFEATLKQSLRDAADGDAAGRAATLLRYAIGCLHQYAKSGFSRKPIESFSAQRRYLMT
;
A
#
# COMPACT_ATOMS: atom_id res chain seq x y z
N MET A 1 27.02 4.47 20.77
CA MET A 1 26.86 3.01 20.56
C MET A 1 26.49 2.74 19.10
N PRO A 2 27.14 1.79 18.42
CA PRO A 2 26.73 1.45 17.05
C PRO A 2 25.30 0.87 17.09
N ARG A 3 24.37 1.50 16.37
CA ARG A 3 22.98 0.99 16.22
C ARG A 3 23.00 -0.37 15.54
N ALA A 4 22.12 -1.29 15.95
CA ALA A 4 22.01 -2.60 15.33
C ALA A 4 21.68 -2.47 13.83
N LYS A 5 22.22 -3.36 12.99
CA LYS A 5 22.07 -3.28 11.51
C LYS A 5 20.59 -3.22 11.08
N GLY A 6 19.68 -3.86 11.81
CA GLY A 6 18.25 -3.84 11.55
C GLY A 6 17.56 -2.50 11.85
N GLU A 7 17.99 -1.82 12.92
CA GLU A 7 17.44 -0.51 13.31
C GLU A 7 17.75 0.56 12.25
N ARG A 8 18.96 0.54 11.67
CA ARG A 8 19.35 1.50 10.63
C ARG A 8 18.61 1.28 9.32
N ARG A 9 18.37 0.02 8.95
CA ARG A 9 17.52 -0.29 7.79
C ARG A 9 16.11 0.28 7.95
N LEU A 10 15.50 0.08 9.12
CA LEU A 10 14.18 0.61 9.42
C LEU A 10 14.15 2.14 9.39
N GLU A 11 15.18 2.80 9.91
CA GLU A 11 15.32 4.26 9.89
C GLU A 11 15.38 4.81 8.45
N ILE A 12 16.15 4.16 7.57
CA ILE A 12 16.23 4.51 6.15
C ILE A 12 14.85 4.37 5.48
N LEU A 13 14.14 3.25 5.71
CA LEU A 13 12.82 3.04 5.14
C LEU A 13 11.78 4.03 5.67
N LYS A 14 11.82 4.39 6.94
CA LYS A 14 10.96 5.43 7.53
C LYS A 14 11.22 6.81 6.91
N ALA A 15 12.47 7.17 6.72
CA ALA A 15 12.83 8.44 6.09
C ALA A 15 12.34 8.49 4.62
N LEU A 16 12.54 7.41 3.87
CA LEU A 16 12.02 7.29 2.50
C LEU A 16 10.49 7.40 2.47
N ALA A 17 9.78 6.69 3.35
CA ALA A 17 8.33 6.77 3.48
C ALA A 17 7.85 8.20 3.76
N GLN A 18 8.49 8.90 4.70
CA GLN A 18 8.17 10.29 5.03
C GLN A 18 8.42 11.26 3.86
N MET A 19 9.47 11.03 3.07
CA MET A 19 9.71 11.85 1.86
C MET A 19 8.61 11.65 0.81
N LEU A 20 8.04 10.46 0.73
CA LEU A 20 6.90 10.15 -0.14
C LEU A 20 5.58 10.80 0.29
N GLU A 21 5.48 11.29 1.53
CA GLU A 21 4.30 11.99 2.06
C GLU A 21 4.20 13.45 1.59
N ALA A 22 5.23 13.98 0.92
CA ALA A 22 5.20 15.35 0.41
C ALA A 22 3.97 15.57 -0.50
N PRO A 23 3.18 16.66 -0.31
CA PRO A 23 1.97 16.92 -1.10
C PRO A 23 2.25 17.02 -2.59
N LYS A 24 3.38 17.64 -2.95
CA LYS A 24 3.89 17.63 -4.33
C LYS A 24 4.81 16.45 -4.53
N TRP A 25 4.52 15.69 -5.57
CA TRP A 25 5.37 14.58 -5.96
C TRP A 25 6.66 15.08 -6.61
N GLU A 26 7.78 14.67 -6.04
CA GLU A 26 9.10 14.81 -6.65
C GLU A 26 9.84 13.48 -6.56
N ARG A 27 10.61 13.16 -7.60
CA ARG A 27 11.39 11.92 -7.61
C ARG A 27 12.45 11.96 -6.52
N ILE A 28 12.38 11.02 -5.58
CA ILE A 28 13.36 10.92 -4.51
C ILE A 28 14.66 10.34 -5.07
N THR A 29 15.76 11.03 -4.85
CA THR A 29 17.12 10.55 -5.15
C THR A 29 17.77 9.97 -3.91
N THR A 30 18.77 9.10 -4.09
CA THR A 30 19.58 8.58 -2.97
C THR A 30 20.38 9.69 -2.29
N ALA A 31 20.81 10.70 -3.04
CA ALA A 31 21.47 11.88 -2.48
C ALA A 31 20.53 12.65 -1.52
N ALA A 32 19.29 12.94 -1.93
CA ALA A 32 18.32 13.63 -1.08
C ALA A 32 17.95 12.80 0.17
N LEU A 33 17.87 11.48 0.05
CA LEU A 33 17.63 10.59 1.19
C LEU A 33 18.82 10.55 2.13
N ALA A 34 20.04 10.55 1.62
CA ALA A 34 21.28 10.60 2.40
C ALA A 34 21.39 11.93 3.17
N GLU A 35 21.12 13.05 2.50
CA GLU A 35 21.08 14.39 3.10
C GLU A 35 20.06 14.45 4.25
N ARG A 36 18.84 13.95 4.03
CA ARG A 36 17.80 13.92 5.08
C ARG A 36 18.21 13.12 6.31
N LEU A 37 19.04 12.10 6.15
CA LEU A 37 19.53 11.23 7.23
C LEU A 37 20.87 11.68 7.82
N ASP A 38 21.43 12.77 7.29
CA ASP A 38 22.78 13.28 7.66
C ASP A 38 23.86 12.19 7.53
N VAL A 39 23.89 11.54 6.37
CA VAL A 39 24.87 10.49 6.03
C VAL A 39 25.34 10.62 4.58
N SER A 40 26.41 9.90 4.23
CA SER A 40 26.81 9.75 2.84
C SER A 40 25.94 8.72 2.11
N GLU A 41 25.79 8.86 0.78
CA GLU A 41 25.12 7.82 -0.04
C GLU A 41 25.79 6.45 0.14
N ALA A 42 27.12 6.39 0.27
CA ALA A 42 27.85 5.17 0.54
C ALA A 42 27.39 4.49 1.85
N ALA A 43 26.97 5.25 2.85
CA ALA A 43 26.42 4.70 4.09
C ALA A 43 25.04 4.05 3.87
N LEU A 44 24.20 4.58 2.97
CA LEU A 44 22.94 3.95 2.58
C LEU A 44 23.20 2.59 1.91
N TYR A 45 24.15 2.55 0.98
CA TYR A 45 24.49 1.33 0.23
C TYR A 45 25.14 0.22 1.06
N ARG A 46 25.59 0.50 2.28
CA ARG A 46 25.99 -0.53 3.26
C ARG A 46 24.78 -1.33 3.79
N HIS A 47 23.59 -0.75 3.74
CA HIS A 47 22.35 -1.33 4.25
C HIS A 47 21.45 -1.88 3.15
N PHE A 48 21.48 -1.28 1.95
CA PHE A 48 20.70 -1.68 0.79
C PHE A 48 21.59 -1.67 -0.44
N ALA A 49 21.69 -2.77 -1.17
CA ALA A 49 22.55 -2.86 -2.35
C ALA A 49 22.12 -1.93 -3.50
N SER A 50 20.87 -1.45 -3.48
CA SER A 50 20.34 -0.51 -4.48
C SER A 50 19.16 0.28 -3.93
N LYS A 51 18.79 1.37 -4.59
CA LYS A 51 17.54 2.11 -4.32
C LYS A 51 16.32 1.21 -4.51
N ALA A 52 16.33 0.31 -5.50
CA ALA A 52 15.27 -0.66 -5.71
C ALA A 52 15.04 -1.54 -4.47
N GLN A 53 16.10 -1.97 -3.77
CA GLN A 53 15.96 -2.73 -2.53
C GLN A 53 15.32 -1.91 -1.38
N MET A 54 15.48 -0.59 -1.36
CA MET A 54 14.79 0.26 -0.39
C MET A 54 13.28 0.26 -0.69
N TYR A 55 12.88 0.39 -1.95
CA TYR A 55 11.48 0.28 -2.33
C TYR A 55 10.91 -1.13 -2.10
N GLU A 56 11.69 -2.19 -2.33
CA GLU A 56 11.29 -3.56 -1.96
C GLU A 56 10.97 -3.68 -0.46
N GLY A 57 11.74 -3.01 0.39
CA GLY A 57 11.47 -2.95 1.82
C GLY A 57 10.15 -2.24 2.16
N LEU A 58 9.77 -1.17 1.42
CA LEU A 58 8.47 -0.52 1.57
C LEU A 58 7.32 -1.42 1.08
N ILE A 59 7.50 -2.10 -0.04
CA ILE A 59 6.50 -3.05 -0.56
C ILE A 59 6.30 -4.21 0.42
N GLU A 60 7.37 -4.76 0.99
CA GLU A 60 7.29 -5.80 2.03
C GLU A 60 6.51 -5.33 3.26
N PHE A 61 6.70 -4.09 3.68
CA PHE A 61 5.91 -3.49 4.76
C PHE A 61 4.42 -3.39 4.40
N ILE A 62 4.08 -2.96 3.17
CA ILE A 62 2.70 -2.90 2.69
C ILE A 62 2.09 -4.31 2.70
N GLU A 63 2.77 -5.28 2.09
CA GLU A 63 2.31 -6.68 2.00
C GLU A 63 2.07 -7.30 3.37
N SER A 64 3.06 -7.21 4.27
CA SER A 64 2.97 -7.81 5.60
C SER A 64 1.86 -7.16 6.44
N SER A 65 1.75 -5.84 6.40
CA SER A 65 0.73 -5.10 7.16
C SER A 65 -0.67 -5.41 6.68
N VAL A 66 -0.91 -5.32 5.37
CA VAL A 66 -2.24 -5.52 4.78
C VAL A 66 -2.68 -6.96 4.92
N PHE A 67 -1.82 -7.94 4.56
CA PHE A 67 -2.25 -9.35 4.61
C PHE A 67 -2.34 -9.93 6.02
N THR A 68 -1.59 -9.41 6.99
CA THR A 68 -1.79 -9.77 8.40
C THR A 68 -3.18 -9.33 8.88
N LEU A 69 -3.62 -8.12 8.52
CA LEU A 69 -4.95 -7.64 8.88
C LEU A 69 -6.05 -8.34 8.08
N ALA A 70 -5.82 -8.59 6.78
CA ALA A 70 -6.77 -9.31 5.94
C ALA A 70 -7.05 -10.72 6.47
N ASN A 71 -6.02 -11.47 6.86
CA ASN A 71 -6.17 -12.80 7.44
C ASN A 71 -7.03 -12.78 8.72
N ARG A 72 -6.76 -11.82 9.62
CA ARG A 72 -7.59 -11.65 10.83
C ARG A 72 -9.06 -11.37 10.50
N ILE A 73 -9.32 -10.49 9.52
CA ILE A 73 -10.70 -10.20 9.11
C ILE A 73 -11.40 -11.45 8.61
N THR A 74 -10.73 -12.27 7.80
CA THR A 74 -11.32 -13.51 7.25
C THR A 74 -11.46 -14.62 8.28
N GLU A 75 -10.65 -14.63 9.33
CA GLU A 75 -10.76 -15.56 10.48
C GLU A 75 -11.88 -15.16 11.46
N ASP A 76 -12.01 -13.86 11.74
CA ASP A 76 -12.91 -13.35 12.78
C ASP A 76 -14.35 -13.09 12.27
N GLU A 77 -14.57 -12.92 10.97
CA GLU A 77 -15.88 -12.61 10.38
C GLU A 77 -16.38 -13.79 9.54
N ALA A 78 -17.52 -14.34 9.91
CA ALA A 78 -18.11 -15.48 9.21
C ALA A 78 -18.90 -15.10 7.93
N ASN A 79 -19.40 -13.86 7.85
CA ASN A 79 -20.20 -13.40 6.70
C ASN A 79 -19.29 -12.84 5.61
N GLY A 80 -19.32 -13.46 4.43
CA GLY A 80 -18.44 -13.12 3.32
C GLY A 80 -18.62 -11.70 2.77
N LEU A 81 -19.84 -11.16 2.73
CA LEU A 81 -20.06 -9.75 2.36
C LEU A 81 -19.46 -8.80 3.37
N ARG A 82 -19.60 -9.10 4.66
CA ARG A 82 -18.96 -8.31 5.72
C ARG A 82 -17.44 -8.45 5.70
N GLN A 83 -16.91 -9.63 5.35
CA GLN A 83 -15.47 -9.78 5.14
C GLN A 83 -14.99 -8.84 4.03
N ALA A 84 -15.62 -8.89 2.85
CA ALA A 84 -15.25 -8.04 1.71
C ALA A 84 -15.32 -6.55 2.04
N ASP A 85 -16.38 -6.14 2.72
CA ASP A 85 -16.57 -4.78 3.20
C ASP A 85 -15.44 -4.32 4.14
N LYS A 86 -15.14 -5.11 5.18
CA LYS A 86 -14.06 -4.85 6.12
C LYS A 86 -12.67 -4.86 5.45
N LEU A 87 -12.45 -5.73 4.45
CA LEU A 87 -11.20 -5.79 3.68
C LEU A 87 -10.96 -4.49 2.92
N VAL A 88 -11.98 -3.97 2.21
CA VAL A 88 -11.88 -2.69 1.50
C VAL A 88 -11.64 -1.55 2.47
N GLU A 89 -12.45 -1.46 3.54
CA GLU A 89 -12.29 -0.44 4.58
C GLU A 89 -10.87 -0.48 5.20
N MET A 90 -10.36 -1.66 5.53
CA MET A 90 -9.03 -1.85 6.08
C MET A 90 -7.93 -1.36 5.13
N LEU A 91 -8.01 -1.68 3.82
CA LEU A 91 -7.04 -1.22 2.84
C LEU A 91 -7.03 0.31 2.72
N LEU A 92 -8.22 0.94 2.69
CA LEU A 92 -8.36 2.39 2.64
C LEU A 92 -7.89 3.06 3.93
N ALA A 93 -8.15 2.46 5.10
CA ALA A 93 -7.66 2.94 6.39
C ALA A 93 -6.13 2.82 6.51
N PHE A 94 -5.53 1.73 5.99
CA PHE A 94 -4.09 1.60 5.89
C PHE A 94 -3.48 2.73 5.04
N ALA A 95 -4.11 3.04 3.91
CA ALA A 95 -3.69 4.12 3.03
C ALA A 95 -3.70 5.50 3.72
N GLU A 96 -4.77 5.82 4.45
CA GLU A 96 -4.85 7.10 5.19
C GLU A 96 -3.79 7.23 6.27
N LYS A 97 -3.44 6.13 6.93
CA LYS A 97 -2.41 6.10 7.96
C LYS A 97 -0.99 6.12 7.41
N ASN A 98 -0.82 5.80 6.13
CA ASN A 98 0.48 5.64 5.48
C ASN A 98 0.50 6.33 4.10
N PRO A 99 0.36 7.68 4.03
CA PRO A 99 0.24 8.38 2.75
C PRO A 99 1.41 8.13 1.80
N GLY A 100 2.63 8.03 2.31
CA GLY A 100 3.81 7.69 1.51
C GLY A 100 3.70 6.33 0.82
N MET A 101 3.08 5.34 1.48
CA MET A 101 2.85 4.01 0.90
C MET A 101 1.85 4.05 -0.25
N VAL A 102 0.91 4.98 -0.23
CA VAL A 102 -0.07 5.13 -1.33
C VAL A 102 0.64 5.43 -2.65
N ARG A 103 1.70 6.27 -2.65
CA ARG A 103 2.47 6.54 -3.87
C ARG A 103 3.20 5.32 -4.41
N VAL A 104 3.60 4.41 -3.53
CA VAL A 104 4.17 3.10 -3.93
C VAL A 104 3.05 2.23 -4.52
N MET A 105 1.91 2.15 -3.85
CA MET A 105 0.77 1.33 -4.27
C MET A 105 0.17 1.81 -5.60
N THR A 106 0.09 3.11 -5.85
CA THR A 106 -0.40 3.69 -7.11
C THR A 106 0.63 3.66 -8.23
N GLY A 107 1.88 3.28 -7.95
CA GLY A 107 2.98 3.27 -8.91
C GLY A 107 3.62 4.65 -9.14
N ASP A 108 3.07 5.73 -8.59
CA ASP A 108 3.65 7.08 -8.76
C ASP A 108 5.13 7.13 -8.33
N ALA A 109 5.45 6.49 -7.20
CA ALA A 109 6.81 6.41 -6.68
C ALA A 109 7.72 5.44 -7.44
N LEU A 110 7.17 4.60 -8.29
CA LEU A 110 7.89 3.56 -9.02
C LEU A 110 8.22 3.97 -10.45
N VAL A 111 7.72 5.12 -10.91
CA VAL A 111 8.02 5.64 -12.26
C VAL A 111 9.52 5.88 -12.42
N GLY A 112 10.12 5.21 -13.41
CA GLY A 112 11.57 5.28 -13.69
C GLY A 112 12.44 4.50 -12.69
N GLU A 113 11.84 3.69 -11.82
CA GLU A 113 12.52 2.70 -11.01
C GLU A 113 12.56 1.33 -11.71
N HIS A 114 13.16 0.32 -11.08
CA HIS A 114 13.26 -1.02 -11.67
C HIS A 114 11.88 -1.67 -11.86
N GLU A 115 11.60 -2.19 -13.05
CA GLU A 115 10.29 -2.75 -13.45
C GLU A 115 9.73 -3.83 -12.50
N ARG A 116 10.61 -4.62 -11.86
CA ARG A 116 10.20 -5.65 -10.89
C ARG A 116 9.39 -5.09 -9.70
N LEU A 117 9.58 -3.82 -9.35
CA LEU A 117 8.84 -3.18 -8.26
C LEU A 117 7.37 -3.00 -8.64
N GLN A 118 7.10 -2.54 -9.86
CA GLN A 118 5.74 -2.43 -10.36
C GLN A 118 5.10 -3.82 -10.50
N ALA A 119 5.86 -4.80 -11.00
CA ALA A 119 5.37 -6.18 -11.10
C ALA A 119 4.98 -6.75 -9.73
N ARG A 120 5.77 -6.49 -8.69
CA ARG A 120 5.45 -6.92 -7.32
C ARG A 120 4.20 -6.22 -6.76
N MET A 121 4.01 -4.92 -7.04
CA MET A 121 2.78 -4.23 -6.64
C MET A 121 1.55 -4.76 -7.39
N ASN A 122 1.67 -5.13 -8.66
CA ASN A 122 0.59 -5.78 -9.38
C ASN A 122 0.21 -7.11 -8.71
N GLN A 123 1.19 -7.95 -8.35
CA GLN A 123 0.96 -9.21 -7.61
C GLN A 123 0.28 -8.98 -6.24
N PHE A 124 0.61 -7.89 -5.55
CA PHE A 124 -0.09 -7.50 -4.32
C PHE A 124 -1.59 -7.30 -4.56
N PHE A 125 -1.96 -6.56 -5.60
CA PHE A 125 -3.36 -6.31 -5.94
C PHE A 125 -4.06 -7.57 -6.44
N ASP A 126 -3.40 -8.40 -7.25
CA ASP A 126 -3.93 -9.70 -7.69
C ASP A 126 -4.26 -10.60 -6.49
N ARG A 127 -3.36 -10.66 -5.51
CA ARG A 127 -3.57 -11.40 -4.27
C ARG A 127 -4.71 -10.82 -3.43
N PHE A 128 -4.82 -9.50 -3.37
CA PHE A 128 -5.92 -8.85 -2.65
C PHE A 128 -7.28 -9.11 -3.32
N GLU A 129 -7.34 -9.07 -4.67
CA GLU A 129 -8.53 -9.45 -5.43
C GLU A 129 -8.92 -10.91 -5.17
N ALA A 130 -7.95 -11.82 -5.14
CA ALA A 130 -8.20 -13.22 -4.83
C ALA A 130 -8.78 -13.41 -3.40
N THR A 131 -8.32 -12.63 -2.43
CA THR A 131 -8.86 -12.63 -1.06
C THR A 131 -10.30 -12.13 -1.04
N LEU A 132 -10.63 -11.04 -1.73
CA LEU A 132 -12.00 -10.55 -1.88
C LEU A 132 -12.90 -11.59 -2.56
N LYS A 133 -12.42 -12.20 -3.65
CA LYS A 133 -13.16 -13.25 -4.37
C LYS A 133 -13.44 -14.46 -3.48
N GLN A 134 -12.47 -14.87 -2.66
CA GLN A 134 -12.66 -15.98 -1.71
C GLN A 134 -13.76 -15.65 -0.70
N SER A 135 -13.73 -14.44 -0.11
CA SER A 135 -14.74 -13.98 0.84
C SER A 135 -16.16 -13.95 0.22
N LEU A 136 -16.26 -13.60 -1.05
CA LEU A 136 -17.55 -13.46 -1.75
C LEU A 136 -18.14 -14.75 -2.31
N ARG A 137 -17.40 -15.89 -2.29
CA ARG A 137 -17.83 -17.15 -2.89
C ARG A 137 -19.18 -17.64 -2.40
N ASP A 138 -19.40 -17.56 -1.09
CA ASP A 138 -20.59 -18.12 -0.44
C ASP A 138 -21.67 -17.05 -0.18
N ALA A 139 -21.35 -15.79 -0.47
CA ALA A 139 -22.18 -14.63 -0.12
C ALA A 139 -22.90 -14.02 -1.31
N ALA A 140 -22.63 -14.48 -2.53
CA ALA A 140 -23.12 -13.84 -3.74
C ALA A 140 -23.97 -14.78 -4.58
N ASP A 141 -24.90 -14.19 -5.25
CA ASP A 141 -25.71 -14.57 -6.37
C ASP A 141 -24.93 -15.12 -7.62
N GLY A 142 -23.72 -15.64 -7.43
CA GLY A 142 -22.93 -16.38 -8.44
C GLY A 142 -21.80 -15.61 -9.11
N ASP A 143 -21.65 -14.30 -8.94
CA ASP A 143 -20.55 -13.51 -9.56
C ASP A 143 -19.54 -12.92 -8.55
N ALA A 144 -18.93 -13.80 -7.77
CA ALA A 144 -17.88 -13.40 -6.82
C ALA A 144 -16.66 -12.75 -7.52
N ALA A 145 -16.37 -13.14 -8.75
CA ALA A 145 -15.21 -12.62 -9.49
C ALA A 145 -15.45 -11.18 -9.95
N GLY A 146 -16.59 -10.89 -10.56
CA GLY A 146 -16.97 -9.54 -11.01
C GLY A 146 -17.09 -8.57 -9.83
N ARG A 147 -17.68 -9.02 -8.72
CA ARG A 147 -17.79 -8.20 -7.50
C ARG A 147 -16.41 -7.91 -6.88
N ALA A 148 -15.54 -8.91 -6.75
CA ALA A 148 -14.19 -8.70 -6.23
C ALA A 148 -13.40 -7.71 -7.08
N ALA A 149 -13.44 -7.88 -8.40
CA ALA A 149 -12.81 -6.97 -9.36
C ALA A 149 -13.36 -5.53 -9.26
N THR A 150 -14.68 -5.37 -9.08
CA THR A 150 -15.31 -4.05 -8.90
C THR A 150 -14.84 -3.38 -7.62
N LEU A 151 -14.84 -4.10 -6.50
CA LEU A 151 -14.38 -3.58 -5.21
C LEU A 151 -12.91 -3.20 -5.24
N LEU A 152 -12.06 -4.02 -5.87
CA LEU A 152 -10.63 -3.69 -6.01
C LEU A 152 -10.44 -2.43 -6.85
N ARG A 153 -11.09 -2.32 -8.02
CA ARG A 153 -10.97 -1.14 -8.90
C ARG A 153 -11.47 0.13 -8.21
N TYR A 154 -12.54 0.02 -7.43
CA TYR A 154 -13.01 1.12 -6.59
C TYR A 154 -11.93 1.53 -5.58
N ALA A 155 -11.37 0.59 -4.83
CA ALA A 155 -10.32 0.87 -3.86
C ALA A 155 -9.10 1.53 -4.51
N ILE A 156 -8.60 0.99 -5.63
CA ILE A 156 -7.50 1.58 -6.40
C ILE A 156 -7.84 3.00 -6.85
N GLY A 157 -9.07 3.25 -7.32
CA GLY A 157 -9.54 4.59 -7.68
C GLY A 157 -9.46 5.57 -6.51
N CYS A 158 -9.87 5.15 -5.32
CA CYS A 158 -9.75 5.95 -4.09
C CYS A 158 -8.29 6.25 -3.74
N LEU A 159 -7.38 5.26 -3.84
CA LEU A 159 -5.95 5.45 -3.60
C LEU A 159 -5.35 6.48 -4.56
N HIS A 160 -5.67 6.38 -5.86
CA HIS A 160 -5.22 7.35 -6.86
C HIS A 160 -5.74 8.76 -6.58
N GLN A 161 -7.03 8.91 -6.27
CA GLN A 161 -7.60 10.22 -5.92
C GLN A 161 -6.94 10.81 -4.67
N TYR A 162 -6.65 10.00 -3.67
CA TYR A 162 -5.96 10.42 -2.45
C TYR A 162 -4.56 10.92 -2.76
N ALA A 163 -3.75 10.15 -3.51
CA ALA A 163 -2.41 10.57 -3.92
C ALA A 163 -2.44 11.86 -4.77
N LYS A 164 -3.32 11.93 -5.79
CA LYS A 164 -3.42 13.07 -6.71
C LYS A 164 -3.94 14.35 -6.06
N SER A 165 -4.70 14.25 -4.97
CA SER A 165 -5.18 15.40 -4.19
C SER A 165 -4.14 15.94 -3.19
N GLY A 166 -2.91 15.43 -3.18
CA GLY A 166 -1.93 15.73 -2.15
C GLY A 166 -2.39 15.28 -0.77
N PHE A 167 -3.07 14.12 -0.72
CA PHE A 167 -3.59 13.47 0.47
C PHE A 167 -4.74 14.21 1.18
N SER A 168 -5.46 15.08 0.48
CA SER A 168 -6.60 15.81 1.03
C SER A 168 -7.94 15.07 0.90
N ARG A 169 -8.14 14.29 -0.16
CA ARG A 169 -9.38 13.51 -0.40
C ARG A 169 -9.29 12.16 0.28
N LYS A 170 -9.70 12.09 1.54
CA LYS A 170 -9.60 10.89 2.36
C LYS A 170 -10.46 9.73 1.82
N PRO A 171 -9.87 8.55 1.57
CA PRO A 171 -10.58 7.41 0.97
C PRO A 171 -11.66 6.81 1.87
N ILE A 172 -11.51 6.83 3.19
CA ILE A 172 -12.53 6.32 4.12
C ILE A 172 -13.81 7.16 4.08
N GLU A 173 -13.69 8.47 3.99
CA GLU A 173 -14.84 9.36 3.87
C GLU A 173 -15.62 9.06 2.57
N SER A 174 -14.91 8.91 1.45
CA SER A 174 -15.50 8.51 0.16
C SER A 174 -16.18 7.16 0.24
N PHE A 175 -15.53 6.16 0.85
CA PHE A 175 -16.07 4.82 1.01
C PHE A 175 -17.33 4.81 1.87
N SER A 176 -17.34 5.51 2.99
CA SER A 176 -18.51 5.60 3.88
C SER A 176 -19.75 6.13 3.15
N ALA A 177 -19.58 7.13 2.27
CA ALA A 177 -20.66 7.70 1.47
C ALA A 177 -21.15 6.75 0.35
N GLN A 178 -20.27 5.93 -0.21
CA GLN A 178 -20.53 5.10 -1.40
C GLN A 178 -20.76 3.62 -1.09
N ARG A 179 -20.45 3.18 0.12
CA ARG A 179 -20.53 1.79 0.60
C ARG A 179 -21.85 1.08 0.22
N ARG A 180 -22.99 1.77 0.37
CA ARG A 180 -24.30 1.22 0.05
C ARG A 180 -24.47 0.82 -1.43
N TYR A 181 -23.73 1.43 -2.33
CA TYR A 181 -23.79 1.13 -3.77
C TYR A 181 -22.84 -0.01 -4.17
N LEU A 182 -21.90 -0.36 -3.30
CA LEU A 182 -20.86 -1.37 -3.54
C LEU A 182 -21.20 -2.71 -2.89
N MET A 183 -21.97 -2.67 -1.79
CA MET A 183 -22.23 -3.83 -0.93
C MET A 183 -23.68 -4.36 -1.05
N THR A 184 -24.37 -4.00 -2.13
CA THR A 184 -25.72 -4.52 -2.44
C THR A 184 -25.66 -5.86 -3.13
#